data_5b952294410cb9455576638a38524f36
#
_entry.id   5b952294410cb9455576638a38524f36
#
_cell.length_a   1.000
_cell.length_b   1.000
_cell.length_c   1.000
_cell.angle_alpha   90.00
_cell.angle_beta   90.00
_cell.angle_gamma   90.00
#
_symmetry.space_group_name_H-M   'P 1'
#
loop_
_entity.id
_entity.type
_entity.pdbx_description
1 polymer ?
#
loop_
_entity_poly.entity_id
_entity_poly.type
_entity_poly.pdbx_seq_one_letter_code
_entity_poly.pdbx_strand_id
1 'polypeptide(L)'
;MDFEISCPRLMLILTKVAEGHMGSMVKPTIFAILLGVLVIAGNSYATTKLPLELNRLEQDGDVCRVYLLIRNPDASSINILKLDLVFFDKSEIIQNRLYVELGPIQGAKTGVRLFDIPKTECESLGSILVNDVVECLGPNSEELDCLQRLQLSSRAGVELKY
;
A
#
# COMPACT_ATOMS: atom_id res chain seq x y z
N MET A 1 4.61 32.36 14.74
CA MET A 1 4.88 31.43 15.87
C MET A 1 5.82 30.39 15.32
N ASP A 2 7.10 30.76 15.46
CA ASP A 2 8.19 29.97 14.90
C ASP A 2 8.49 28.81 15.82
N PHE A 3 8.47 27.60 15.29
CA PHE A 3 8.87 26.40 16.02
C PHE A 3 10.24 25.98 15.51
N GLU A 4 11.28 26.63 16.05
CA GLU A 4 12.66 26.17 15.88
C GLU A 4 12.87 24.88 16.65
N ILE A 5 13.06 23.78 15.91
CA ILE A 5 13.59 22.55 16.50
C ILE A 5 15.11 22.65 16.50
N SER A 6 15.62 23.16 17.61
CA SER A 6 17.05 23.19 17.92
C SER A 6 17.54 21.78 18.26
N CYS A 7 18.32 21.20 17.39
CA CYS A 7 19.11 20.01 17.69
C CYS A 7 20.61 20.37 17.69
N PRO A 8 21.18 20.72 18.84
CA PRO A 8 22.62 20.70 18.97
C PRO A 8 23.02 20.07 20.31
N ARG A 9 23.38 18.82 20.34
CA ARG A 9 24.20 18.30 21.45
C ARG A 9 24.84 16.93 21.25
N LEU A 10 24.86 16.38 20.04
CA LEU A 10 25.49 15.06 19.84
C LEU A 10 26.85 15.12 19.09
N MET A 11 27.34 16.31 18.74
CA MET A 11 28.58 16.45 17.96
C MET A 11 29.81 16.87 18.78
N LEU A 12 29.71 16.98 20.10
CA LEU A 12 30.80 17.50 20.94
C LEU A 12 31.47 16.48 21.88
N ILE A 13 31.17 15.19 21.72
CA ILE A 13 31.78 14.14 22.58
C ILE A 13 32.86 13.32 21.85
N LEU A 14 33.06 13.51 20.55
CA LEU A 14 34.01 12.71 19.78
C LEU A 14 35.40 13.37 19.56
N THR A 15 35.68 14.52 20.12
CA THR A 15 36.97 15.23 19.93
C THR A 15 37.92 15.25 21.14
N LYS A 16 37.65 14.50 22.21
CA LYS A 16 38.45 14.51 23.43
C LYS A 16 39.09 13.19 23.84
N VAL A 17 39.25 12.22 22.96
CA VAL A 17 39.90 10.93 23.25
C VAL A 17 41.09 10.67 22.33
N ALA A 18 41.82 11.66 21.89
CA ALA A 18 43.00 11.47 21.04
C ALA A 18 44.22 12.29 21.51
N GLU A 19 44.48 12.36 22.85
CA GLU A 19 45.79 12.75 23.36
C GLU A 19 46.16 11.87 24.53
N GLY A 20 46.79 10.75 24.25
CA GLY A 20 47.32 9.81 25.22
C GLY A 20 48.24 8.80 24.57
N HIS A 21 49.41 9.27 24.22
CA HIS A 21 50.72 8.61 24.29
C HIS A 21 50.79 7.10 24.14
N MET A 22 51.56 6.70 23.22
CA MET A 22 52.48 5.52 23.15
C MET A 22 52.37 4.70 21.86
N GLY A 23 53.31 4.93 21.02
CA GLY A 23 54.07 4.10 20.14
C GLY A 23 53.57 2.64 19.90
N SER A 24 52.94 2.43 18.77
CA SER A 24 53.08 1.20 18.04
C SER A 24 52.77 1.48 16.57
N MET A 25 53.71 1.18 15.68
CA MET A 25 53.59 1.28 14.24
C MET A 25 52.47 0.36 13.74
N VAL A 26 51.25 0.83 13.73
CA VAL A 26 50.16 0.24 12.98
C VAL A 26 50.03 1.03 11.69
N LYS A 27 50.35 0.38 10.55
CA LYS A 27 50.33 1.01 9.23
C LYS A 27 48.98 1.69 8.97
N PRO A 28 48.97 2.95 8.47
CA PRO A 28 47.72 3.72 8.29
C PRO A 28 46.72 3.14 7.28
N THR A 29 47.12 2.06 6.58
CA THR A 29 46.27 1.36 5.60
C THR A 29 45.14 0.55 6.19
N ILE A 30 45.22 0.12 7.46
CA ILE A 30 44.13 -0.69 8.07
C ILE A 30 43.03 0.21 8.65
N PHE A 31 43.35 1.45 9.05
CA PHE A 31 42.35 2.37 9.61
C PHE A 31 41.40 2.96 8.56
N ALA A 32 41.85 3.06 7.29
CA ALA A 32 41.04 3.56 6.19
C ALA A 32 39.98 2.54 5.72
N ILE A 33 40.20 1.24 5.97
CA ILE A 33 39.26 0.19 5.55
C ILE A 33 38.13 0.04 6.58
N LEU A 34 38.36 0.35 7.86
CA LEU A 34 37.32 0.24 8.90
C LEU A 34 36.30 1.39 8.84
N LEU A 35 36.66 2.55 8.24
CA LEU A 35 35.75 3.72 8.10
C LEU A 35 34.85 3.62 6.87
N GLY A 36 35.14 2.70 5.93
CA GLY A 36 34.39 2.55 4.67
C GLY A 36 33.15 1.65 4.74
N VAL A 37 32.92 0.94 5.85
CA VAL A 37 31.83 -0.06 5.94
C VAL A 37 30.56 0.50 6.63
N LEU A 38 30.54 1.75 7.04
CA LEU A 38 29.50 2.26 7.94
C LEU A 38 28.38 3.07 7.26
N VAL A 39 28.16 3.00 5.96
CA VAL A 39 27.08 3.79 5.33
C VAL A 39 26.39 3.01 4.23
N ILE A 40 25.67 1.95 4.55
CA ILE A 40 24.52 1.52 3.74
C ILE A 40 23.43 0.98 4.71
N ALA A 41 22.94 1.83 5.60
CA ALA A 41 21.61 1.62 6.15
C ALA A 41 20.62 2.13 5.08
N GLY A 42 20.31 1.32 4.08
CA GLY A 42 19.23 1.58 3.16
C GLY A 42 17.95 1.65 3.98
N ASN A 43 17.32 2.82 4.07
CA ASN A 43 15.97 2.95 4.61
C ASN A 43 15.04 2.17 3.68
N SER A 44 14.79 0.90 4.00
CA SER A 44 13.69 0.16 3.38
C SER A 44 12.39 0.77 3.89
N TYR A 45 11.81 1.70 3.14
CA TYR A 45 10.44 2.13 3.38
C TYR A 45 9.55 0.93 3.09
N ALA A 46 9.08 0.27 4.14
CA ALA A 46 8.06 -0.76 4.00
C ALA A 46 6.79 -0.08 3.46
N THR A 47 6.45 -0.37 2.21
CA THR A 47 5.21 0.15 1.60
C THR A 47 4.03 -0.45 2.35
N THR A 48 3.25 0.40 3.01
CA THR A 48 2.07 -0.02 3.79
C THR A 48 1.04 -0.64 2.86
N LYS A 49 0.62 -1.88 3.13
CA LYS A 49 -0.38 -2.58 2.32
C LYS A 49 -1.77 -1.95 2.48
N LEU A 50 -2.56 -2.02 1.42
CA LEU A 50 -3.94 -1.54 1.33
C LEU A 50 -4.86 -2.76 1.17
N PRO A 51 -5.34 -3.39 2.27
CA PRO A 51 -6.21 -4.56 2.19
C PRO A 51 -7.53 -4.23 1.51
N LEU A 52 -7.86 -5.03 0.48
CA LEU A 52 -9.12 -5.02 -0.25
C LEU A 52 -9.73 -6.43 -0.19
N GLU A 53 -10.88 -6.54 0.44
CA GLU A 53 -11.56 -7.81 0.67
C GLU A 53 -12.90 -7.85 -0.06
N LEU A 54 -13.12 -8.86 -0.90
CA LEU A 54 -14.46 -9.24 -1.35
C LEU A 54 -15.17 -9.94 -0.21
N ASN A 55 -16.04 -9.20 0.48
CA ASN A 55 -16.68 -9.69 1.69
C ASN A 55 -17.93 -10.51 1.42
N ARG A 56 -18.80 -10.03 0.52
CA ARG A 56 -20.11 -10.65 0.24
C ARG A 56 -20.56 -10.39 -1.19
N LEU A 57 -21.32 -11.34 -1.72
CA LEU A 57 -22.15 -11.20 -2.92
C LEU A 57 -23.60 -11.40 -2.53
N GLU A 58 -24.50 -10.64 -3.11
CA GLU A 58 -25.94 -10.70 -2.82
C GLU A 58 -26.74 -10.54 -4.11
N GLN A 59 -27.59 -11.52 -4.41
CA GLN A 59 -28.50 -11.41 -5.56
C GLN A 59 -29.61 -10.42 -5.24
N ASP A 60 -29.81 -9.43 -6.11
CA ASP A 60 -30.89 -8.45 -6.01
C ASP A 60 -31.53 -8.28 -7.40
N GLY A 61 -32.62 -9.02 -7.62
CA GLY A 61 -33.25 -9.09 -8.92
C GLY A 61 -32.31 -9.65 -9.99
N ASP A 62 -32.04 -8.86 -11.02
CA ASP A 62 -31.16 -9.21 -12.15
C ASP A 62 -29.73 -8.69 -12.01
N VAL A 63 -29.37 -8.20 -10.83
CA VAL A 63 -28.00 -7.70 -10.54
C VAL A 63 -27.34 -8.51 -9.45
N CYS A 64 -26.03 -8.69 -9.55
CA CYS A 64 -25.22 -9.21 -8.44
C CYS A 64 -24.60 -8.04 -7.70
N ARG A 65 -25.03 -7.80 -6.47
CA ARG A 65 -24.49 -6.77 -5.60
C ARG A 65 -23.22 -7.25 -4.92
N VAL A 66 -22.16 -6.47 -5.07
CA VAL A 66 -20.82 -6.74 -4.53
C VAL A 66 -20.58 -5.87 -3.32
N TYR A 67 -20.09 -6.46 -2.23
CA TYR A 67 -19.64 -5.76 -1.03
C TYR A 67 -18.14 -5.90 -0.90
N LEU A 68 -17.42 -4.77 -1.01
CA LEU A 68 -15.98 -4.70 -0.78
C LEU A 68 -15.69 -3.98 0.53
N LEU A 69 -14.74 -4.53 1.29
CA LEU A 69 -14.11 -3.84 2.40
C LEU A 69 -12.74 -3.36 1.94
N ILE A 70 -12.46 -2.07 2.17
CA ILE A 70 -11.13 -1.51 1.93
C ILE A 70 -10.64 -0.86 3.22
N ARG A 71 -9.41 -1.19 3.62
CA ARG A 71 -8.76 -0.61 4.78
C ARG A 71 -7.61 0.29 4.36
N ASN A 72 -7.68 1.55 4.76
CA ASN A 72 -6.56 2.47 4.65
C ASN A 72 -5.82 2.53 5.99
N PRO A 73 -4.63 1.94 6.13
CA PRO A 73 -3.87 1.98 7.37
C PRO A 73 -3.08 3.29 7.55
N ASP A 74 -2.92 4.09 6.49
CA ASP A 74 -2.20 5.35 6.54
C ASP A 74 -3.02 6.42 7.27
N ALA A 75 -2.35 7.42 7.82
CA ALA A 75 -3.01 8.56 8.45
C ALA A 75 -3.71 9.48 7.43
N SER A 76 -3.15 9.57 6.21
CA SER A 76 -3.69 10.37 5.12
C SER A 76 -4.84 9.66 4.40
N SER A 77 -5.81 10.41 3.90
CA SER A 77 -6.91 9.87 3.08
C SER A 77 -6.44 9.49 1.68
N ILE A 78 -7.16 8.55 1.07
CA ILE A 78 -7.16 8.31 -0.37
C ILE A 78 -8.46 8.92 -0.88
N ASN A 79 -8.38 10.00 -1.65
CA ASN A 79 -9.57 10.73 -2.09
C ASN A 79 -10.23 10.07 -3.31
N ILE A 80 -9.42 9.55 -4.23
CA ILE A 80 -9.90 8.78 -5.38
C ILE A 80 -9.19 7.44 -5.39
N LEU A 81 -9.94 6.38 -5.52
CA LEU A 81 -9.46 5.04 -5.85
C LEU A 81 -10.43 4.42 -6.84
N LYS A 82 -10.03 4.35 -8.10
CA LYS A 82 -10.83 3.80 -9.19
C LYS A 82 -10.17 2.56 -9.75
N LEU A 83 -10.91 1.46 -9.71
CA LEU A 83 -10.46 0.14 -10.17
C LEU A 83 -11.11 -0.20 -11.50
N ASP A 84 -10.37 -0.91 -12.34
CA ASP A 84 -10.85 -1.65 -13.49
C ASP A 84 -11.03 -3.11 -13.08
N LEU A 85 -12.28 -3.57 -13.03
CA LEU A 85 -12.64 -4.92 -12.60
C LEU A 85 -13.20 -5.73 -13.77
N VAL A 86 -12.68 -6.95 -13.95
CA VAL A 86 -13.17 -7.93 -14.93
C VAL A 86 -13.76 -9.12 -14.19
N PHE A 87 -14.97 -9.51 -14.60
CA PHE A 87 -15.75 -10.57 -13.97
C PHE A 87 -15.77 -11.79 -14.88
N PHE A 88 -15.40 -12.94 -14.34
CA PHE A 88 -15.36 -14.20 -15.03
C PHE A 88 -16.43 -15.16 -14.49
N ASP A 89 -16.97 -15.99 -15.35
CA ASP A 89 -17.79 -17.12 -14.92
C ASP A 89 -16.94 -18.29 -14.40
N LYS A 90 -17.60 -19.36 -13.99
CA LYS A 90 -16.95 -20.59 -13.50
C LYS A 90 -16.14 -21.34 -14.58
N SER A 91 -16.31 -20.97 -15.84
CA SER A 91 -15.57 -21.50 -17.00
C SER A 91 -14.43 -20.57 -17.42
N GLU A 92 -14.13 -19.52 -16.60
CA GLU A 92 -13.13 -18.49 -16.86
C GLU A 92 -13.41 -17.64 -18.13
N ILE A 93 -14.69 -17.53 -18.51
CA ILE A 93 -15.14 -16.66 -19.60
C ILE A 93 -15.55 -15.30 -19.02
N ILE A 94 -15.09 -14.20 -19.65
CA ILE A 94 -15.45 -12.84 -19.26
C ILE A 94 -16.95 -12.63 -19.44
N GLN A 95 -17.65 -12.31 -18.36
CA GLN A 95 -19.06 -11.95 -18.35
C GLN A 95 -19.29 -10.44 -18.37
N ASN A 96 -18.43 -9.68 -17.65
CA ASN A 96 -18.62 -8.26 -17.49
C ASN A 96 -17.28 -7.54 -17.21
N ARG A 97 -17.25 -6.21 -17.37
CA ARG A 97 -16.12 -5.34 -16.99
C ARG A 97 -16.67 -4.00 -16.51
N LEU A 98 -16.26 -3.56 -15.34
CA LEU A 98 -16.71 -2.33 -14.72
C LEU A 98 -15.54 -1.49 -14.20
N TYR A 99 -15.69 -0.17 -14.32
CA TYR A 99 -14.86 0.78 -13.59
C TYR A 99 -15.58 1.18 -12.30
N VAL A 100 -14.97 0.88 -11.16
CA VAL A 100 -15.60 1.07 -9.84
C VAL A 100 -14.78 2.06 -9.03
N GLU A 101 -15.44 3.09 -8.52
CA GLU A 101 -14.83 4.07 -7.62
C GLU A 101 -15.07 3.66 -6.18
N LEU A 102 -13.98 3.47 -5.43
CA LEU A 102 -13.98 3.06 -4.01
C LEU A 102 -13.66 4.22 -3.05
N GLY A 103 -13.22 5.39 -3.57
CA GLY A 103 -12.92 6.57 -2.78
C GLY A 103 -14.17 7.35 -2.34
N PRO A 104 -14.04 8.34 -1.47
CA PRO A 104 -12.88 8.59 -0.64
C PRO A 104 -12.74 7.61 0.53
N ILE A 105 -11.51 7.26 0.89
CA ILE A 105 -11.19 6.37 2.00
C ILE A 105 -10.39 7.17 3.03
N GLN A 106 -10.98 7.43 4.18
CA GLN A 106 -10.32 8.20 5.24
C GLN A 106 -9.12 7.44 5.80
N GLY A 107 -8.13 8.20 6.28
CA GLY A 107 -6.95 7.63 6.93
C GLY A 107 -7.30 6.84 8.20
N ALA A 108 -6.54 5.77 8.46
CA ALA A 108 -6.68 4.86 9.59
C ALA A 108 -8.09 4.23 9.73
N LYS A 109 -8.83 4.09 8.61
CA LYS A 109 -10.21 3.55 8.62
C LYS A 109 -10.40 2.41 7.64
N THR A 110 -11.43 1.61 7.94
CA THR A 110 -12.00 0.63 7.03
C THR A 110 -13.32 1.19 6.48
N GLY A 111 -13.47 1.14 5.16
CA GLY A 111 -14.70 1.51 4.46
C GLY A 111 -15.36 0.29 3.81
N VAL A 112 -16.68 0.33 3.71
CA VAL A 112 -17.45 -0.62 2.89
C VAL A 112 -17.88 0.10 1.63
N ARG A 113 -17.75 -0.58 0.49
CA ARG A 113 -18.20 -0.09 -0.82
C ARG A 113 -19.09 -1.12 -1.47
N LEU A 114 -20.15 -0.63 -2.08
CA LEU A 114 -21.14 -1.46 -2.76
C LEU A 114 -21.26 -1.00 -4.20
N PHE A 115 -21.38 -1.97 -5.11
CA PHE A 115 -21.76 -1.72 -6.49
C PHE A 115 -22.48 -2.95 -7.05
N ASP A 116 -23.23 -2.74 -8.13
CA ASP A 116 -24.01 -3.78 -8.76
C ASP A 116 -23.39 -4.19 -10.10
N ILE A 117 -23.29 -5.50 -10.35
CA ILE A 117 -22.93 -6.07 -11.65
C ILE A 117 -24.24 -6.33 -12.38
N PRO A 118 -24.54 -5.58 -13.46
CA PRO A 118 -25.82 -5.68 -14.13
C PRO A 118 -25.94 -7.01 -14.88
N LYS A 119 -27.17 -7.54 -14.97
CA LYS A 119 -27.51 -8.77 -15.72
C LYS A 119 -26.60 -9.95 -15.37
N THR A 120 -26.31 -10.12 -14.10
CA THR A 120 -25.38 -11.12 -13.59
C THR A 120 -25.98 -11.87 -12.43
N GLU A 121 -26.01 -13.20 -12.54
CA GLU A 121 -26.32 -14.10 -11.43
C GLU A 121 -25.07 -14.23 -10.56
N CYS A 122 -25.14 -13.93 -9.24
CA CYS A 122 -24.02 -14.06 -8.34
C CYS A 122 -23.42 -15.46 -8.32
N GLU A 123 -24.28 -16.48 -8.43
CA GLU A 123 -23.85 -17.88 -8.45
C GLU A 123 -23.07 -18.26 -9.70
N SER A 124 -23.21 -17.51 -10.79
CA SER A 124 -22.45 -17.77 -12.02
C SER A 124 -21.01 -17.28 -11.94
N LEU A 125 -20.70 -16.35 -11.03
CA LEU A 125 -19.36 -15.80 -10.88
C LEU A 125 -18.36 -16.85 -10.39
N GLY A 126 -17.23 -16.94 -11.10
CA GLY A 126 -16.08 -17.77 -10.75
C GLY A 126 -14.96 -16.96 -10.10
N SER A 127 -14.63 -15.81 -10.69
CA SER A 127 -13.58 -14.92 -10.17
C SER A 127 -13.78 -13.47 -10.58
N ILE A 128 -13.16 -12.56 -9.83
CA ILE A 128 -13.07 -11.13 -10.10
C ILE A 128 -11.59 -10.76 -10.20
N LEU A 129 -11.17 -10.20 -11.34
CA LEU A 129 -9.82 -9.72 -11.58
C LEU A 129 -9.76 -8.21 -11.34
N VAL A 130 -8.85 -7.76 -10.50
CA VAL A 130 -8.42 -6.36 -10.47
C VAL A 130 -7.44 -6.17 -11.62
N ASN A 131 -7.96 -5.76 -12.78
CA ASN A 131 -7.17 -5.62 -14.00
C ASN A 131 -6.21 -4.43 -13.91
N ASP A 132 -6.65 -3.32 -13.30
CA ASP A 132 -5.83 -2.13 -13.12
C ASP A 132 -6.36 -1.21 -12.01
N VAL A 133 -5.51 -0.32 -11.51
CA VAL A 133 -5.88 0.87 -10.75
C VAL A 133 -5.84 2.06 -11.68
N VAL A 134 -7.01 2.46 -12.19
CA VAL A 134 -7.14 3.52 -13.20
C VAL A 134 -6.74 4.88 -12.65
N GLU A 135 -7.06 5.12 -11.38
CA GLU A 135 -6.79 6.39 -10.70
C GLU A 135 -6.63 6.14 -9.19
N CYS A 136 -5.61 6.71 -8.59
CA CYS A 136 -5.43 6.73 -7.15
C CYS A 136 -4.80 8.05 -6.71
N LEU A 137 -5.61 8.90 -6.06
CA LEU A 137 -5.20 10.24 -5.65
C LEU A 137 -5.33 10.42 -4.13
N GLY A 138 -4.32 11.06 -3.57
CA GLY A 138 -4.31 11.53 -2.18
C GLY A 138 -5.09 12.83 -1.96
N PRO A 139 -5.02 13.41 -0.73
CA PRO A 139 -5.82 14.57 -0.36
C PRO A 139 -5.49 15.85 -1.14
N ASN A 140 -4.27 15.99 -1.65
CA ASN A 140 -3.84 17.14 -2.45
C ASN A 140 -3.78 16.82 -3.96
N SER A 141 -4.53 15.80 -4.40
CA SER A 141 -4.52 15.31 -5.78
C SER A 141 -3.15 14.77 -6.24
N GLU A 142 -2.29 14.39 -5.30
CA GLU A 142 -1.05 13.67 -5.61
C GLU A 142 -1.35 12.23 -6.03
N GLU A 143 -0.64 11.75 -7.05
CA GLU A 143 -0.72 10.35 -7.48
C GLU A 143 -0.10 9.42 -6.45
N LEU A 144 -0.82 8.34 -6.13
CA LEU A 144 -0.38 7.29 -5.21
C LEU A 144 -0.22 5.97 -5.96
N ASP A 145 0.82 5.20 -5.62
CA ASP A 145 1.00 3.84 -6.13
C ASP A 145 0.12 2.84 -5.37
N CYS A 146 -1.17 2.85 -5.65
CA CYS A 146 -2.12 1.97 -4.99
C CYS A 146 -2.06 0.53 -5.50
N LEU A 147 -1.72 0.30 -6.77
CA LEU A 147 -1.68 -1.04 -7.35
C LEU A 147 -0.69 -1.94 -6.62
N GLN A 148 0.52 -1.45 -6.37
CA GLN A 148 1.55 -2.19 -5.64
C GLN A 148 1.22 -2.40 -4.15
N ARG A 149 0.30 -1.60 -3.65
CA ARG A 149 -0.12 -1.62 -2.24
C ARG A 149 -1.33 -2.50 -1.98
N LEU A 150 -2.19 -2.74 -2.96
CA LEU A 150 -3.37 -3.58 -2.79
C LEU A 150 -2.95 -4.96 -2.26
N GLN A 151 -3.73 -5.46 -1.31
CA GLN A 151 -3.65 -6.82 -0.79
C GLN A 151 -5.03 -7.44 -0.88
N LEU A 152 -5.22 -8.31 -1.87
CA LEU A 152 -6.51 -8.87 -2.21
C LEU A 152 -6.85 -10.07 -1.33
N SER A 153 -8.12 -10.20 -0.96
CA SER A 153 -8.67 -11.36 -0.26
C SER A 153 -10.16 -11.52 -0.57
N SER A 154 -10.71 -12.70 -0.32
CA SER A 154 -12.13 -12.97 -0.48
C SER A 154 -12.69 -13.84 0.63
N ARG A 155 -13.94 -13.54 1.04
CA ARG A 155 -14.78 -14.36 1.91
C ARG A 155 -16.08 -14.81 1.23
N ALA A 156 -16.31 -14.36 -0.01
CA ALA A 156 -17.57 -14.58 -0.72
C ALA A 156 -17.63 -15.91 -1.52
N GLY A 157 -16.61 -16.77 -1.41
CA GLY A 157 -16.53 -18.00 -2.19
C GLY A 157 -16.14 -17.80 -3.67
N VAL A 158 -16.01 -16.57 -4.12
CA VAL A 158 -15.52 -16.16 -5.43
C VAL A 158 -14.13 -15.54 -5.24
N GLU A 159 -13.16 -15.92 -6.05
CA GLU A 159 -11.79 -15.42 -5.93
C GLU A 159 -11.70 -13.94 -6.34
N LEU A 160 -10.97 -13.14 -5.57
CA LEU A 160 -10.52 -11.79 -5.95
C LEU A 160 -9.01 -11.86 -6.21
N LYS A 161 -8.60 -11.61 -7.45
CA LYS A 161 -7.22 -11.82 -7.93
C LYS A 161 -6.69 -10.65 -8.77
N TYR A 162 -5.37 -10.69 -9.06
CA TYR A 162 -4.70 -9.86 -10.07
C TYR A 162 -4.65 -10.55 -11.41
#